data_0f465685e72fb711369fb7638a36d9d5
#
_entry.id   0f465685e72fb711369fb7638a36d9d5
#
_cell.length_a   1.000
_cell.length_b   1.000
_cell.length_c   1.000
_cell.angle_alpha   90.00
_cell.angle_beta   90.00
_cell.angle_gamma   90.00
#
_symmetry.space_group_name_H-M   'P 1'
#
loop_
_entity.id
_entity.type
_entity.pdbx_description
1 polymer ?
#
loop_
_entity_poly.entity_id
_entity_poly.type
_entity_poly.pdbx_seq_one_letter_code
_entity_poly.pdbx_strand_id
1 'polypeptide(L)'
;MKFVLAITPLFLASASAFAPTMVARTTTSLDGSVVYYSTSTGNTEAVGQYIADAAGVSLEEIGDASDDEVKGYTSLIVGAPTWHTGADEQRSGTSWDDFLYDNLPNIDLDNTKVAVFGVGDQEGYGDNYCDAAGELYDLFEAKGCKMFGLTSTDGYNHSDSKAERDGKFCGLMCDEDNQYDMSDDRAKAWVSQLKEEGFFA
;
A
#
# COMPACT_ATOMS: atom_id res chain seq x y z
N MET A 1 32.47 42.12 -68.93
CA MET A 1 32.16 41.98 -67.50
C MET A 1 31.22 40.79 -67.33
N LYS A 2 31.72 39.64 -66.82
CA LYS A 2 30.92 38.45 -66.58
C LYS A 2 30.66 38.33 -65.05
N PHE A 3 29.41 38.42 -64.62
CA PHE A 3 29.02 38.21 -63.23
C PHE A 3 28.85 36.72 -63.03
N VAL A 4 29.58 36.18 -62.07
CA VAL A 4 29.46 34.81 -61.60
C VAL A 4 28.57 34.89 -60.37
N LEU A 5 27.41 34.20 -60.43
CA LEU A 5 26.49 34.07 -59.31
C LEU A 5 26.94 32.83 -58.50
N ALA A 6 27.34 33.02 -57.23
CA ALA A 6 27.66 31.94 -56.33
C ALA A 6 26.38 31.45 -55.66
N ILE A 7 26.04 30.16 -55.83
CA ILE A 7 24.94 29.48 -55.15
C ILE A 7 25.49 28.80 -53.90
N THR A 8 25.05 29.25 -52.72
CA THR A 8 25.38 28.64 -51.44
C THR A 8 24.35 27.54 -51.12
N PRO A 9 24.75 26.31 -50.84
CA PRO A 9 23.78 25.26 -50.44
C PRO A 9 23.35 25.46 -48.98
N LEU A 10 22.04 25.48 -48.77
CA LEU A 10 21.40 25.52 -47.47
C LEU A 10 21.38 24.09 -46.91
N PHE A 11 22.17 23.80 -45.87
CA PHE A 11 22.08 22.53 -45.12
C PHE A 11 20.90 22.58 -44.15
N LEU A 12 19.88 21.82 -44.47
CA LEU A 12 18.80 21.51 -43.48
C LEU A 12 19.33 20.45 -42.47
N ALA A 13 19.57 20.86 -41.26
CA ALA A 13 19.85 19.94 -40.17
C ALA A 13 18.53 19.33 -39.66
N SER A 14 18.32 18.04 -39.89
CA SER A 14 17.21 17.28 -39.30
C SER A 14 17.51 17.01 -37.82
N ALA A 15 16.80 17.66 -36.91
CA ALA A 15 16.81 17.34 -35.50
C ALA A 15 15.91 16.14 -35.26
N SER A 16 16.52 14.96 -35.06
CA SER A 16 15.78 13.79 -34.52
C SER A 16 15.47 14.00 -33.06
N ALA A 17 14.22 14.27 -32.73
CA ALA A 17 13.74 14.27 -31.38
C ALA A 17 13.70 12.82 -30.85
N PHE A 18 14.60 12.52 -29.91
CA PHE A 18 14.50 11.31 -29.11
C PHE A 18 13.32 11.45 -28.17
N ALA A 19 12.20 10.83 -28.49
CA ALA A 19 11.11 10.64 -27.54
C ALA A 19 11.54 9.51 -26.58
N PRO A 20 11.47 9.68 -25.26
CA PRO A 20 11.69 8.58 -24.33
C PRO A 20 10.58 7.54 -24.56
N THR A 21 10.99 6.34 -24.94
CA THR A 21 10.09 5.19 -24.99
C THR A 21 9.72 4.87 -23.56
N MET A 22 8.50 5.20 -23.13
CA MET A 22 7.92 4.65 -21.91
C MET A 22 7.81 3.14 -22.10
N VAL A 23 8.70 2.40 -21.46
CA VAL A 23 8.55 0.96 -21.29
C VAL A 23 7.35 0.79 -20.35
N ALA A 24 6.20 0.49 -20.90
CA ALA A 24 5.07 0.03 -20.12
C ALA A 24 5.54 -1.24 -19.39
N ARG A 25 5.69 -1.16 -18.06
CA ARG A 25 5.82 -2.34 -17.22
C ARG A 25 4.51 -3.10 -17.36
N THR A 26 4.52 -4.15 -18.13
CA THR A 26 3.49 -5.18 -18.07
C THR A 26 3.72 -5.95 -16.77
N THR A 27 3.20 -5.41 -15.67
CA THR A 27 2.98 -6.21 -14.47
C THR A 27 1.85 -7.16 -14.82
N THR A 28 2.13 -8.45 -14.85
CA THR A 28 1.09 -9.49 -14.81
C THR A 28 0.56 -9.43 -13.37
N SER A 29 -0.37 -8.50 -13.09
CA SER A 29 -1.08 -8.48 -11.82
C SER A 29 -1.83 -9.80 -11.69
N LEU A 30 -1.82 -10.40 -10.51
CA LEU A 30 -2.84 -11.34 -10.12
C LEU A 30 -4.15 -10.56 -10.25
N ASP A 31 -5.01 -10.99 -11.16
CA ASP A 31 -6.12 -10.25 -11.75
C ASP A 31 -6.93 -9.52 -10.67
N GLY A 32 -6.84 -8.18 -10.64
CA GLY A 32 -7.63 -7.33 -9.77
C GLY A 32 -7.15 -7.08 -8.34
N SER A 33 -5.87 -7.28 -8.00
CA SER A 33 -5.32 -6.99 -6.66
C SER A 33 -4.27 -5.88 -6.67
N VAL A 34 -4.20 -5.09 -5.58
CA VAL A 34 -3.24 -3.99 -5.38
C VAL A 34 -2.84 -3.89 -3.90
N VAL A 35 -1.66 -3.35 -3.63
CA VAL A 35 -1.25 -2.90 -2.29
C VAL A 35 -1.36 -1.39 -2.25
N TYR A 36 -2.23 -0.85 -1.38
CA TYR A 36 -2.29 0.56 -1.06
C TYR A 36 -1.60 0.85 0.26
N TYR A 37 -0.78 1.86 0.27
CA TYR A 37 -0.10 2.34 1.48
C TYR A 37 -0.19 3.85 1.59
N SER A 38 0.17 4.39 2.75
CA SER A 38 0.63 5.74 2.95
C SER A 38 1.71 5.76 4.02
N THR A 39 2.62 6.71 3.95
CA THR A 39 3.82 6.75 4.81
C THR A 39 4.28 8.17 5.07
N SER A 40 4.94 8.39 6.23
CA SER A 40 5.62 9.66 6.51
C SER A 40 7.14 9.51 6.50
N THR A 41 7.67 8.33 6.85
CA THR A 41 9.13 8.09 7.00
C THR A 41 9.67 7.02 6.07
N GLY A 42 8.80 6.36 5.28
CA GLY A 42 9.18 5.31 4.34
C GLY A 42 9.02 3.88 4.88
N ASN A 43 8.83 3.67 6.19
CA ASN A 43 8.73 2.33 6.78
C ASN A 43 7.52 1.55 6.25
N THR A 44 6.36 2.19 6.14
CA THR A 44 5.16 1.54 5.58
C THR A 44 5.31 1.21 4.10
N GLU A 45 5.97 2.10 3.33
CA GLU A 45 6.31 1.83 1.93
C GLU A 45 7.22 0.62 1.80
N ALA A 46 8.25 0.49 2.64
CA ALA A 46 9.17 -0.64 2.62
C ALA A 46 8.45 -1.97 2.87
N VAL A 47 7.59 -2.04 3.90
CA VAL A 47 6.77 -3.22 4.18
C VAL A 47 5.78 -3.50 3.05
N GLY A 48 5.12 -2.47 2.53
CA GLY A 48 4.24 -2.57 1.36
C GLY A 48 4.96 -3.14 0.14
N GLN A 49 6.23 -2.77 -0.09
CA GLN A 49 7.05 -3.29 -1.18
C GLN A 49 7.36 -4.78 -0.99
N TYR A 50 7.69 -5.24 0.23
CA TYR A 50 7.89 -6.68 0.49
C TYR A 50 6.62 -7.49 0.19
N ILE A 51 5.45 -6.95 0.57
CA ILE A 51 4.16 -7.58 0.29
C ILE A 51 3.87 -7.60 -1.22
N ALA A 52 4.05 -6.47 -1.91
CA ALA A 52 3.80 -6.35 -3.34
C ALA A 52 4.69 -7.28 -4.17
N ASP A 53 5.98 -7.36 -3.84
CA ASP A 53 6.93 -8.26 -4.48
C ASP A 53 6.56 -9.73 -4.26
N ALA A 54 6.18 -10.13 -3.04
CA ALA A 54 5.78 -11.50 -2.72
C ALA A 54 4.45 -11.90 -3.39
N ALA A 55 3.54 -10.95 -3.52
CA ALA A 55 2.24 -11.15 -4.17
C ALA A 55 2.29 -11.03 -5.70
N GLY A 56 3.26 -10.29 -6.25
CA GLY A 56 3.37 -9.99 -7.68
C GLY A 56 2.33 -8.95 -8.14
N VAL A 57 1.99 -7.98 -7.28
CA VAL A 57 1.01 -6.92 -7.55
C VAL A 57 1.66 -5.53 -7.49
N SER A 58 0.93 -4.48 -7.91
CA SER A 58 1.40 -3.10 -7.77
C SER A 58 1.35 -2.61 -6.33
N LEU A 59 2.25 -1.66 -6.01
CA LEU A 59 2.26 -0.87 -4.77
C LEU A 59 1.92 0.58 -5.15
N GLU A 60 0.93 1.18 -4.50
CA GLU A 60 0.42 2.51 -4.82
C GLU A 60 0.13 3.31 -3.55
N GLU A 61 0.45 4.62 -3.57
CA GLU A 61 0.10 5.54 -2.48
C GLU A 61 -1.40 5.85 -2.54
N ILE A 62 -2.12 5.68 -1.43
CA ILE A 62 -3.57 5.89 -1.41
C ILE A 62 -3.97 7.34 -1.69
N GLY A 63 -3.14 8.31 -1.31
CA GLY A 63 -3.38 9.72 -1.58
C GLY A 63 -3.36 10.10 -3.06
N ASP A 64 -2.77 9.27 -3.91
CA ASP A 64 -2.70 9.46 -5.36
C ASP A 64 -3.81 8.69 -6.11
N ALA A 65 -4.53 7.79 -5.42
CA ALA A 65 -5.55 6.94 -6.01
C ALA A 65 -6.89 7.68 -6.14
N SER A 66 -7.57 7.50 -7.27
CA SER A 66 -8.95 7.93 -7.43
C SER A 66 -9.93 6.89 -6.88
N ASP A 67 -11.13 7.33 -6.47
CA ASP A 67 -12.21 6.45 -6.02
C ASP A 67 -12.56 5.37 -7.06
N ASP A 68 -12.48 5.69 -8.35
CA ASP A 68 -12.79 4.76 -9.44
C ASP A 68 -11.70 3.69 -9.59
N GLU A 69 -10.44 4.02 -9.34
CA GLU A 69 -9.34 3.05 -9.32
C GLU A 69 -9.49 2.09 -8.14
N VAL A 70 -9.76 2.61 -6.94
CA VAL A 70 -9.96 1.76 -5.75
C VAL A 70 -11.12 0.78 -5.94
N LYS A 71 -12.26 1.23 -6.51
CA LYS A 71 -13.40 0.37 -6.84
C LYS A 71 -13.11 -0.67 -7.93
N GLY A 72 -12.11 -0.42 -8.75
CA GLY A 72 -11.76 -1.30 -9.89
C GLY A 72 -11.13 -2.62 -9.46
N TYR A 73 -10.62 -2.73 -8.24
CA TYR A 73 -9.98 -3.93 -7.72
C TYR A 73 -10.97 -4.85 -7.01
N THR A 74 -10.74 -6.15 -7.13
CA THR A 74 -11.50 -7.18 -6.40
C THR A 74 -10.90 -7.53 -5.04
N SER A 75 -9.62 -7.18 -4.85
CA SER A 75 -8.87 -7.45 -3.63
C SER A 75 -7.92 -6.29 -3.32
N LEU A 76 -7.97 -5.77 -2.11
CA LEU A 76 -7.15 -4.66 -1.63
C LEU A 76 -6.30 -5.11 -0.45
N ILE A 77 -4.98 -4.93 -0.54
CA ILE A 77 -4.10 -4.98 0.62
C ILE A 77 -3.86 -3.53 1.03
N VAL A 78 -4.18 -3.17 2.27
CA VAL A 78 -4.16 -1.78 2.74
C VAL A 78 -3.29 -1.64 3.97
N GLY A 79 -2.41 -0.63 4.02
CA GLY A 79 -1.49 -0.50 5.14
C GLY A 79 -1.13 0.91 5.54
N ALA A 80 -1.06 1.14 6.86
CA ALA A 80 -0.80 2.43 7.45
C ALA A 80 0.21 2.37 8.61
N PRO A 81 0.95 3.48 8.86
CA PRO A 81 1.67 3.68 10.12
C PRO A 81 0.72 4.17 11.20
N THR A 82 1.13 4.15 12.45
CA THR A 82 0.42 4.76 13.56
C THR A 82 1.20 5.95 14.11
N TRP A 83 0.78 7.16 13.76
CA TRP A 83 1.40 8.40 14.25
C TRP A 83 0.59 9.10 15.33
N HIS A 84 -0.73 9.06 15.26
CA HIS A 84 -1.62 9.69 16.22
C HIS A 84 -1.97 8.68 17.33
N THR A 85 -0.98 8.33 18.15
CA THR A 85 -1.14 7.41 19.28
C THR A 85 -2.17 7.95 20.27
N GLY A 86 -3.10 7.08 20.71
CA GLY A 86 -4.17 7.44 21.63
C GLY A 86 -5.31 8.27 21.04
N ALA A 87 -5.30 8.56 19.73
CA ALA A 87 -6.44 9.19 19.06
C ALA A 87 -7.63 8.22 18.96
N ASP A 88 -8.85 8.75 18.96
CA ASP A 88 -10.05 7.94 18.73
C ASP A 88 -10.24 7.61 17.24
N GLU A 89 -9.86 8.53 16.36
CA GLU A 89 -9.99 8.47 14.89
C GLU A 89 -8.75 9.09 14.23
N GLN A 90 -8.56 8.85 12.92
CA GLN A 90 -7.45 9.41 12.13
C GLN A 90 -6.06 9.07 12.72
N ARG A 91 -5.88 7.79 13.04
CA ARG A 91 -4.71 7.31 13.76
C ARG A 91 -3.45 7.23 12.92
N SER A 92 -3.59 7.22 11.59
CA SER A 92 -2.45 7.04 10.69
C SER A 92 -1.53 8.26 10.63
N GLY A 93 -2.08 9.48 10.71
CA GLY A 93 -1.34 10.72 10.47
C GLY A 93 -0.84 10.86 9.03
N THR A 94 -1.52 10.24 8.06
CA THR A 94 -1.15 10.20 6.64
C THR A 94 -2.37 10.39 5.74
N SER A 95 -2.22 10.24 4.42
CA SER A 95 -3.33 10.32 3.45
C SER A 95 -4.46 9.32 3.70
N TRP A 96 -4.23 8.29 4.52
CA TRP A 96 -5.28 7.38 4.97
C TRP A 96 -6.37 8.10 5.76
N ASP A 97 -6.01 9.10 6.56
CA ASP A 97 -6.99 9.80 7.40
C ASP A 97 -8.04 10.50 6.52
N ASP A 98 -7.61 11.22 5.48
CA ASP A 98 -8.53 11.84 4.51
C ASP A 98 -9.32 10.78 3.72
N PHE A 99 -8.65 9.72 3.24
CA PHE A 99 -9.32 8.66 2.49
C PHE A 99 -10.42 7.96 3.28
N LEU A 100 -10.16 7.59 4.53
CA LEU A 100 -11.09 6.84 5.37
C LEU A 100 -12.34 7.63 5.72
N TYR A 101 -12.22 8.95 5.90
CA TYR A 101 -13.32 9.78 6.38
C TYR A 101 -14.02 10.58 5.27
N ASP A 102 -13.33 10.94 4.20
CA ASP A 102 -13.86 11.75 3.11
C ASP A 102 -14.23 10.92 1.86
N ASN A 103 -13.41 9.91 1.50
CA ASN A 103 -13.58 9.12 0.28
C ASN A 103 -14.34 7.80 0.53
N LEU A 104 -13.85 6.97 1.46
CA LEU A 104 -14.38 5.63 1.72
C LEU A 104 -15.89 5.60 1.99
N PRO A 105 -16.52 6.55 2.70
CA PRO A 105 -17.97 6.58 2.88
C PRO A 105 -18.76 6.60 1.57
N ASN A 106 -18.19 7.18 0.50
CA ASN A 106 -18.83 7.39 -0.79
C ASN A 106 -18.52 6.29 -1.83
N ILE A 107 -17.60 5.37 -1.51
CA ILE A 107 -17.20 4.27 -2.41
C ILE A 107 -18.01 3.01 -2.06
N ASP A 108 -18.48 2.30 -3.08
CA ASP A 108 -19.10 0.98 -2.90
C ASP A 108 -18.02 -0.11 -3.03
N LEU A 109 -17.72 -0.78 -1.91
CA LEU A 109 -16.76 -1.88 -1.79
C LEU A 109 -17.41 -3.16 -1.24
N ASP A 110 -18.74 -3.29 -1.32
CA ASP A 110 -19.44 -4.48 -0.81
C ASP A 110 -18.87 -5.76 -1.46
N ASN A 111 -18.52 -6.73 -0.60
CA ASN A 111 -17.88 -7.98 -0.97
C ASN A 111 -16.43 -7.90 -1.53
N THR A 112 -15.82 -6.73 -1.62
CA THR A 112 -14.38 -6.59 -1.93
C THR A 112 -13.56 -7.30 -0.85
N LYS A 113 -12.55 -8.07 -1.26
CA LYS A 113 -11.65 -8.73 -0.30
C LYS A 113 -10.62 -7.73 0.18
N VAL A 114 -10.42 -7.65 1.50
CA VAL A 114 -9.47 -6.72 2.10
C VAL A 114 -8.56 -7.47 3.08
N ALA A 115 -7.27 -7.18 3.01
CA ALA A 115 -6.27 -7.61 3.98
C ALA A 115 -5.48 -6.39 4.47
N VAL A 116 -5.21 -6.30 5.77
CA VAL A 116 -4.62 -5.11 6.39
C VAL A 116 -3.18 -5.40 6.81
N PHE A 117 -2.28 -4.43 6.65
CA PHE A 117 -1.00 -4.43 7.34
C PHE A 117 -0.76 -3.12 8.10
N GLY A 118 -0.01 -3.20 9.18
CA GLY A 118 0.33 -2.06 10.02
C GLY A 118 1.81 -1.96 10.28
N VAL A 119 2.29 -0.72 10.48
CA VAL A 119 3.66 -0.45 10.90
C VAL A 119 3.64 0.41 12.16
N GLY A 120 4.39 -0.01 13.18
CA GLY A 120 4.50 0.67 14.47
C GLY A 120 5.77 0.31 15.19
N ASP A 121 6.04 1.02 16.29
CA ASP A 121 7.14 0.78 17.22
C ASP A 121 6.58 0.17 18.50
N GLN A 122 6.75 -1.14 18.68
CA GLN A 122 6.21 -1.88 19.83
C GLN A 122 6.97 -1.58 21.13
N GLU A 123 8.20 -1.07 21.06
CA GLU A 123 9.02 -0.76 22.26
C GLU A 123 8.73 0.67 22.73
N GLY A 124 8.61 1.62 21.82
CA GLY A 124 8.34 3.03 22.15
C GLY A 124 6.87 3.35 22.39
N TYR A 125 5.96 2.62 21.69
CA TYR A 125 4.51 2.87 21.68
C TYR A 125 3.71 1.57 21.81
N GLY A 126 4.14 0.68 22.70
CA GLY A 126 3.57 -0.66 22.86
C GLY A 126 2.10 -0.70 23.31
N ASP A 127 1.56 0.39 23.87
CA ASP A 127 0.17 0.55 24.25
C ASP A 127 -0.74 1.12 23.13
N ASN A 128 -0.15 1.43 21.97
CA ASN A 128 -0.85 1.88 20.77
C ASN A 128 -0.28 1.21 19.50
N TYR A 129 0.28 0.01 19.64
CA TYR A 129 1.00 -0.66 18.57
C TYR A 129 0.09 -0.95 17.38
N CYS A 130 0.41 -0.35 16.23
CA CYS A 130 -0.35 -0.51 14.97
C CYS A 130 -1.85 -0.18 15.06
N ASP A 131 -2.26 0.76 15.92
CA ASP A 131 -3.67 1.14 16.13
C ASP A 131 -4.37 1.58 14.83
N ALA A 132 -3.65 2.25 13.92
CA ALA A 132 -4.19 2.65 12.62
C ALA A 132 -4.58 1.44 11.74
N ALA A 133 -3.89 0.32 11.86
CA ALA A 133 -4.28 -0.90 11.16
C ALA A 133 -5.62 -1.45 11.70
N GLY A 134 -5.85 -1.33 13.00
CA GLY A 134 -7.16 -1.64 13.59
C GLY A 134 -8.27 -0.76 13.06
N GLU A 135 -8.01 0.55 12.90
CA GLU A 135 -8.96 1.50 12.31
C GLU A 135 -9.25 1.19 10.84
N LEU A 136 -8.22 0.90 10.03
CA LEU A 136 -8.41 0.41 8.66
C LEU A 136 -9.33 -0.80 8.63
N TYR A 137 -9.04 -1.82 9.43
CA TYR A 137 -9.83 -3.04 9.49
C TYR A 137 -11.30 -2.75 9.78
N ASP A 138 -11.58 -1.99 10.86
CA ASP A 138 -12.95 -1.72 11.30
C ASP A 138 -13.76 -0.93 10.25
N LEU A 139 -13.14 0.04 9.58
CA LEU A 139 -13.82 0.87 8.58
C LEU A 139 -14.06 0.12 7.26
N PHE A 140 -13.12 -0.71 6.79
CA PHE A 140 -13.36 -1.56 5.62
C PHE A 140 -14.36 -2.69 5.92
N GLU A 141 -14.33 -3.30 7.10
CA GLU A 141 -15.34 -4.27 7.52
C GLU A 141 -16.74 -3.65 7.55
N ALA A 142 -16.87 -2.45 8.13
CA ALA A 142 -18.12 -1.70 8.16
C ALA A 142 -18.67 -1.32 6.77
N LYS A 143 -17.80 -1.25 5.75
CA LYS A 143 -18.18 -1.05 4.34
C LYS A 143 -18.69 -2.32 3.65
N GLY A 144 -18.74 -3.46 4.34
CA GLY A 144 -19.17 -4.74 3.78
C GLY A 144 -18.05 -5.52 3.08
N CYS A 145 -16.79 -5.12 3.28
CA CYS A 145 -15.64 -5.86 2.76
C CYS A 145 -15.47 -7.19 3.48
N LYS A 146 -14.89 -8.16 2.79
CA LYS A 146 -14.51 -9.46 3.35
C LYS A 146 -13.07 -9.39 3.84
N MET A 147 -12.87 -9.47 5.14
CA MET A 147 -11.56 -9.34 5.75
C MET A 147 -10.79 -10.66 5.75
N PHE A 148 -9.47 -10.59 5.47
CA PHE A 148 -8.56 -11.73 5.34
C PHE A 148 -7.26 -11.50 6.10
N GLY A 149 -6.52 -12.58 6.36
CA GLY A 149 -5.12 -12.53 6.75
C GLY A 149 -4.86 -12.25 8.23
N LEU A 150 -5.72 -12.70 9.14
CA LEU A 150 -5.45 -12.61 10.59
C LEU A 150 -4.16 -13.34 10.94
N THR A 151 -3.29 -12.74 11.76
CA THR A 151 -2.02 -13.34 12.16
C THR A 151 -1.92 -13.55 13.68
N SER A 152 -0.93 -14.34 14.12
CA SER A 152 -0.63 -14.51 15.55
C SER A 152 0.01 -13.26 16.13
N THR A 153 -0.21 -13.02 17.43
CA THR A 153 0.50 -12.02 18.23
C THR A 153 1.84 -12.53 18.78
N ASP A 154 2.19 -13.79 18.50
CA ASP A 154 3.45 -14.39 18.97
C ASP A 154 4.68 -13.68 18.38
N GLY A 155 5.64 -13.38 19.25
CA GLY A 155 6.90 -12.72 18.85
C GLY A 155 6.84 -11.19 18.84
N TYR A 156 5.77 -10.62 19.41
CA TYR A 156 5.62 -9.19 19.65
C TYR A 156 5.60 -8.89 21.16
N ASN A 157 6.07 -7.69 21.55
CA ASN A 157 6.16 -7.24 22.95
C ASN A 157 5.19 -6.10 23.27
N HIS A 158 4.24 -5.79 22.38
CA HIS A 158 3.24 -4.76 22.63
C HIS A 158 2.38 -5.10 23.87
N SER A 159 1.83 -4.09 24.51
CA SER A 159 0.95 -4.26 25.68
C SER A 159 -0.53 -4.10 25.37
N ASP A 160 -0.86 -3.31 24.34
CA ASP A 160 -2.22 -3.10 23.82
C ASP A 160 -2.17 -2.70 22.34
N SER A 161 -3.22 -3.04 21.58
CA SER A 161 -3.33 -2.70 20.18
C SER A 161 -4.77 -2.74 19.70
N LYS A 162 -5.20 -1.67 18.99
CA LYS A 162 -6.48 -1.68 18.26
C LYS A 162 -6.47 -2.66 17.08
N ALA A 163 -5.32 -3.13 16.65
CA ALA A 163 -5.21 -4.17 15.63
C ALA A 163 -5.44 -5.58 16.18
N GLU A 164 -5.48 -5.77 17.52
CA GLU A 164 -5.71 -7.08 18.13
C GLU A 164 -7.22 -7.40 18.22
N ARG A 165 -7.59 -8.62 17.82
CA ARG A 165 -8.94 -9.17 17.81
C ARG A 165 -8.87 -10.61 18.32
N ASP A 166 -9.46 -10.89 19.49
CA ASP A 166 -9.53 -12.24 20.07
C ASP A 166 -8.16 -12.96 20.14
N GLY A 167 -7.10 -12.23 20.51
CA GLY A 167 -5.73 -12.75 20.63
C GLY A 167 -5.02 -12.97 19.30
N LYS A 168 -5.49 -12.33 18.23
CA LYS A 168 -4.83 -12.28 16.92
C LYS A 168 -4.76 -10.84 16.41
N PHE A 169 -3.77 -10.53 15.61
CA PHE A 169 -3.81 -9.31 14.83
C PHE A 169 -4.79 -9.42 13.66
N CYS A 170 -5.42 -8.31 13.34
CA CYS A 170 -6.35 -8.17 12.21
C CYS A 170 -5.66 -8.24 10.84
N GLY A 171 -4.36 -8.43 10.79
CA GLY A 171 -3.54 -8.52 9.59
C GLY A 171 -2.06 -8.72 9.90
N LEU A 172 -1.17 -8.31 9.00
CA LEU A 172 0.27 -8.35 9.22
C LEU A 172 0.73 -7.09 9.96
N MET A 173 1.36 -7.24 11.12
CA MET A 173 2.00 -6.13 11.84
C MET A 173 3.52 -6.22 11.72
N CYS A 174 4.18 -5.08 11.47
CA CYS A 174 5.63 -4.98 11.35
C CYS A 174 6.18 -3.85 12.23
N ASP A 175 7.39 -4.04 12.71
CA ASP A 175 8.13 -3.07 13.51
C ASP A 175 9.49 -2.83 12.84
N GLU A 176 9.57 -1.76 12.04
CA GLU A 176 10.78 -1.42 11.29
C GLU A 176 11.84 -0.74 12.16
N ASP A 177 11.50 -0.34 13.39
CA ASP A 177 12.43 0.26 14.34
C ASP A 177 13.19 -0.81 15.14
N ASN A 178 12.51 -1.90 15.53
CA ASN A 178 13.08 -2.91 16.44
C ASN A 178 13.25 -4.31 15.80
N GLN A 179 12.49 -4.63 14.74
CA GLN A 179 12.43 -5.96 14.10
C GLN A 179 12.49 -5.89 12.55
N TYR A 180 13.16 -4.89 11.99
CA TYR A 180 13.24 -4.65 10.53
C TYR A 180 13.77 -5.86 9.73
N ASP A 181 14.62 -6.68 10.33
CA ASP A 181 15.18 -7.90 9.73
C ASP A 181 14.17 -9.05 9.60
N MET A 182 13.00 -8.93 10.24
CA MET A 182 11.93 -9.93 10.19
C MET A 182 10.81 -9.59 9.18
N SER A 183 10.71 -8.35 8.75
CA SER A 183 9.54 -7.86 8.00
C SER A 183 9.38 -8.49 6.62
N ASP A 184 10.47 -8.70 5.88
CA ASP A 184 10.44 -9.36 4.56
C ASP A 184 9.96 -10.81 4.68
N ASP A 185 10.47 -11.58 5.64
CA ASP A 185 10.06 -12.96 5.85
C ASP A 185 8.61 -13.05 6.35
N ARG A 186 8.18 -12.15 7.23
CA ARG A 186 6.78 -12.03 7.67
C ARG A 186 5.85 -11.73 6.49
N ALA A 187 6.21 -10.78 5.63
CA ALA A 187 5.43 -10.43 4.45
C ALA A 187 5.27 -11.62 3.49
N LYS A 188 6.33 -12.36 3.21
CA LYS A 188 6.30 -13.57 2.37
C LYS A 188 5.42 -14.67 2.95
N ALA A 189 5.54 -14.92 4.26
CA ALA A 189 4.72 -15.92 4.96
C ALA A 189 3.24 -15.52 4.93
N TRP A 190 2.94 -14.25 5.19
CA TRP A 190 1.58 -13.73 5.18
C TRP A 190 0.93 -13.75 3.78
N VAL A 191 1.66 -13.39 2.74
CA VAL A 191 1.18 -13.50 1.35
C VAL A 191 0.91 -14.97 0.97
N SER A 192 1.71 -15.91 1.47
CA SER A 192 1.44 -17.35 1.27
C SER A 192 0.14 -17.77 1.96
N GLN A 193 -0.10 -17.28 3.20
CA GLN A 193 -1.37 -17.50 3.92
C GLN A 193 -2.55 -16.91 3.14
N LEU A 194 -2.45 -15.67 2.65
CA LEU A 194 -3.50 -15.02 1.85
C LEU A 194 -3.84 -15.83 0.58
N LYS A 195 -2.85 -16.44 -0.06
CA LYS A 195 -3.07 -17.33 -1.22
C LYS A 195 -3.85 -18.58 -0.81
N GLU A 196 -3.51 -19.19 0.34
CA GLU A 196 -4.21 -20.36 0.87
C GLU A 196 -5.65 -20.03 1.29
N GLU A 197 -5.89 -18.85 1.81
CA GLU A 197 -7.22 -18.35 2.17
C GLU A 197 -8.09 -17.96 0.95
N GLY A 198 -7.53 -17.96 -0.26
CA GLY A 198 -8.24 -17.60 -1.50
C GLY A 198 -8.43 -16.09 -1.67
N PHE A 199 -7.55 -15.28 -1.08
CA PHE A 199 -7.61 -13.81 -1.18
C PHE A 199 -7.44 -13.33 -2.62
N PHE A 200 -6.50 -13.88 -3.36
CA PHE A 200 -6.17 -13.50 -4.75
C PHE A 200 -7.02 -14.20 -5.83
N ALA A 201 -7.99 -15.01 -5.46
CA ALA A 201 -8.81 -15.80 -6.39
C ALA A 201 -10.11 -15.07 -6.80
#